data_fa28fd7f69071d68594967fc078a94d4
#
_entry.id   fa28fd7f69071d68594967fc078a94d4
#
_cell.length_a   1.000
_cell.length_b   1.000
_cell.length_c   1.000
_cell.angle_alpha   90.00
_cell.angle_beta   90.00
_cell.angle_gamma   90.00
#
_symmetry.space_group_name_H-M   'P 1'
#
loop_
_entity.id
_entity.type
_entity.pdbx_description
1 polymer ?
#
loop_
_entity_poly.entity_id
_entity_poly.type
_entity_poly.pdbx_seq_one_letter_code
_entity_poly.pdbx_strand_id
1 'polypeptide(L)'
;MFKSIFLPVALLGAATAAFADEGQWQPHQLPQLSSELKRIGITMPASKLADLSKHPMSAMVSLGGCSASFVSPDGLVVTNHHCAYGAIQRNSTPEQNFIVNGFLAKTRAEELPGGPNTLIYVTEKVENVTKRVLDGLSPTLSGSERHALVAARVKALIAECETDKSTRCSVPAFHRGLEYYRIKQLMIRDVRLVHAPSDRIGNFGGDIDNYEWPRQTGDYSFLRAYVGKDGRPADPSPDNVPYRSKDFLVVSAEGLKNGDPILLAGYPGRTSRYKLPSEIRFARDVDFPAKAATITADLAIIAAATKDNPAWDVRYASVAKSLNNVLKKTQGLMDGFARKDIAAIKDVQDAEFRTWQQSHAGANKNLLTELDAVIARDMALQRQESAWNEATHSDLLKSARTLYRLALERQKPDAQREGGYQERDLSFIKARLTRLEQSFVPSVDEARYKAALARYARIDGAVRLQGLDALLPTEAALPAMYRSSELADTAKRLAWIGKDPQAFRASNDPFIALAVRLHDAGMVLENGRNEIDGNLERVIPQYMAAVIAFKTSQGKPVYPDANSTLRVTYGTVSPYSPRDGLLKGPFTTVEGILEKETDKDPFIV
;
A
#
# COMPACT_ATOMS: atom_id res chain seq x y z
N MET A 1 76.03 -15.69 11.06
CA MET A 1 75.14 -14.48 10.80
C MET A 1 74.11 -14.86 9.77
N PHE A 2 72.95 -15.31 10.23
CA PHE A 2 71.79 -15.57 9.36
C PHE A 2 70.81 -14.45 9.56
N LYS A 3 70.58 -13.65 8.52
CA LYS A 3 69.48 -12.61 8.50
C LYS A 3 68.21 -13.28 7.99
N SER A 4 67.27 -13.46 8.89
CA SER A 4 65.92 -13.88 8.54
C SER A 4 65.16 -12.65 8.01
N ILE A 5 64.70 -12.72 6.77
CA ILE A 5 63.81 -11.74 6.15
C ILE A 5 62.39 -12.18 6.46
N PHE A 6 61.70 -11.45 7.33
CA PHE A 6 60.26 -11.55 7.51
C PHE A 6 59.57 -10.74 6.42
N LEU A 7 58.86 -11.41 5.51
CA LEU A 7 57.91 -10.80 4.59
C LEU A 7 56.57 -10.64 5.32
N PRO A 8 55.98 -9.44 5.42
CA PRO A 8 54.64 -9.33 5.93
C PRO A 8 53.67 -9.73 4.82
N VAL A 9 52.96 -10.84 5.03
CA VAL A 9 51.79 -11.18 4.23
C VAL A 9 50.66 -10.20 4.61
N ALA A 10 50.47 -9.18 3.80
CA ALA A 10 49.31 -8.32 3.87
C ALA A 10 48.10 -9.14 3.40
N LEU A 11 47.30 -9.67 4.33
CA LEU A 11 45.95 -10.11 4.06
C LEU A 11 45.11 -8.86 3.72
N LEU A 12 45.04 -8.53 2.43
CA LEU A 12 43.99 -7.69 1.91
C LEU A 12 42.67 -8.47 2.05
N GLY A 13 42.01 -8.28 3.19
CA GLY A 13 40.59 -8.61 3.33
C GLY A 13 39.82 -7.77 2.33
N ALA A 14 39.51 -8.37 1.18
CA ALA A 14 38.50 -7.81 0.28
C ALA A 14 37.20 -7.72 1.08
N ALA A 15 36.89 -6.54 1.59
CA ALA A 15 35.57 -6.21 2.03
C ALA A 15 34.66 -6.32 0.78
N THR A 16 34.10 -7.50 0.56
CA THR A 16 33.01 -7.66 -0.39
C THR A 16 31.90 -6.74 0.10
N ALA A 17 31.73 -5.62 -0.58
CA ALA A 17 30.54 -4.80 -0.40
C ALA A 17 29.36 -5.75 -0.58
N ALA A 18 28.61 -6.00 0.48
CA ALA A 18 27.40 -6.79 0.42
C ALA A 18 26.40 -5.99 -0.40
N PHE A 19 26.37 -6.25 -1.69
CA PHE A 19 25.28 -5.78 -2.54
C PHE A 19 24.08 -6.66 -2.21
N ALA A 20 23.00 -6.04 -1.70
CA ALA A 20 21.75 -6.73 -1.59
C ALA A 20 21.32 -7.15 -3.01
N ASP A 21 20.94 -8.42 -3.16
CA ASP A 21 20.42 -8.90 -4.43
C ASP A 21 19.13 -8.13 -4.76
N GLU A 22 19.11 -7.41 -5.87
CA GLU A 22 17.95 -6.64 -6.29
C GLU A 22 16.85 -7.57 -6.79
N GLY A 23 15.63 -7.24 -6.48
CA GLY A 23 14.47 -7.81 -7.14
C GLY A 23 13.28 -8.00 -6.23
N GLN A 24 12.12 -7.77 -6.82
CA GLN A 24 10.81 -8.23 -6.33
C GLN A 24 10.17 -8.96 -7.49
N TRP A 25 10.68 -10.17 -7.71
CA TRP A 25 10.42 -10.96 -8.91
C TRP A 25 8.98 -11.46 -8.93
N GLN A 26 8.35 -11.40 -10.08
CA GLN A 26 7.13 -12.16 -10.29
C GLN A 26 7.47 -13.67 -10.28
N PRO A 27 6.63 -14.54 -9.71
CA PRO A 27 6.92 -15.97 -9.62
C PRO A 27 7.31 -16.60 -10.96
N HIS A 28 6.66 -16.22 -12.07
CA HIS A 28 6.97 -16.76 -13.40
C HIS A 28 8.34 -16.33 -13.96
N GLN A 29 9.00 -15.32 -13.37
CA GLN A 29 10.37 -14.91 -13.76
C GLN A 29 11.46 -15.77 -13.08
N LEU A 30 11.16 -16.47 -11.98
CA LEU A 30 12.14 -17.24 -11.20
C LEU A 30 12.87 -18.34 -11.99
N PRO A 31 12.24 -19.05 -12.95
CA PRO A 31 12.98 -20.02 -13.78
C PRO A 31 14.18 -19.43 -14.51
N GLN A 32 14.13 -18.15 -14.90
CA GLN A 32 15.25 -17.44 -15.54
C GLN A 32 16.41 -17.20 -14.58
N LEU A 33 16.16 -17.23 -13.27
CA LEU A 33 17.13 -17.00 -12.20
C LEU A 33 17.65 -18.31 -11.57
N SER A 34 17.38 -19.46 -12.19
CA SER A 34 17.69 -20.78 -11.63
C SER A 34 19.18 -20.96 -11.29
N SER A 35 20.10 -20.41 -12.09
CA SER A 35 21.54 -20.46 -11.85
C SER A 35 21.92 -19.61 -10.63
N GLU A 36 21.33 -18.44 -10.50
CA GLU A 36 21.58 -17.52 -9.39
C GLU A 36 21.02 -18.06 -8.06
N LEU A 37 19.81 -18.58 -8.07
CA LEU A 37 19.20 -19.22 -6.90
C LEU A 37 20.07 -20.39 -6.40
N LYS A 38 20.59 -21.22 -7.32
CA LYS A 38 21.51 -22.31 -6.97
C LYS A 38 22.84 -21.78 -6.42
N ARG A 39 23.38 -20.72 -7.01
CA ARG A 39 24.63 -20.09 -6.57
C ARG A 39 24.60 -19.65 -5.11
N ILE A 40 23.46 -19.10 -4.67
CA ILE A 40 23.29 -18.69 -3.27
C ILE A 40 22.86 -19.82 -2.34
N GLY A 41 22.63 -21.04 -2.83
CA GLY A 41 22.32 -22.23 -2.02
C GLY A 41 20.83 -22.59 -1.97
N ILE A 42 19.95 -21.95 -2.75
CA ILE A 42 18.56 -22.36 -2.87
C ILE A 42 18.47 -23.67 -3.66
N THR A 43 18.10 -24.75 -2.98
CA THR A 43 18.00 -26.10 -3.57
C THR A 43 16.64 -26.39 -4.18
N MET A 44 15.61 -25.65 -3.79
CA MET A 44 14.25 -25.81 -4.34
C MET A 44 14.23 -25.41 -5.82
N PRO A 45 13.67 -26.26 -6.70
CA PRO A 45 13.55 -25.93 -8.12
C PRO A 45 12.78 -24.63 -8.34
N ALA A 46 13.33 -23.73 -9.13
CA ALA A 46 12.71 -22.44 -9.44
C ALA A 46 11.31 -22.59 -10.09
N SER A 47 11.06 -23.70 -10.82
CA SER A 47 9.73 -24.03 -11.37
C SER A 47 8.68 -24.28 -10.30
N LYS A 48 9.05 -24.79 -9.11
CA LYS A 48 8.13 -24.92 -7.98
C LYS A 48 7.76 -23.55 -7.38
N LEU A 49 8.71 -22.63 -7.35
CA LEU A 49 8.50 -21.25 -6.90
C LEU A 49 7.68 -20.43 -7.91
N ALA A 50 7.61 -20.86 -9.15
CA ALA A 50 6.80 -20.23 -10.20
C ALA A 50 5.34 -20.73 -10.21
N ASP A 51 5.05 -21.89 -9.63
CA ASP A 51 3.73 -22.51 -9.63
C ASP A 51 2.93 -22.11 -8.38
N LEU A 52 2.03 -21.14 -8.54
CA LEU A 52 1.19 -20.62 -7.45
C LEU A 52 0.14 -21.61 -6.95
N SER A 53 -0.10 -22.70 -7.67
CA SER A 53 -1.07 -23.74 -7.30
C SER A 53 -0.49 -24.83 -6.40
N LYS A 54 0.82 -24.78 -6.13
CA LYS A 54 1.56 -25.81 -5.39
C LYS A 54 2.38 -25.21 -4.25
N HIS A 55 2.69 -26.09 -3.27
CA HIS A 55 3.61 -25.76 -2.17
C HIS A 55 5.00 -25.34 -2.71
N PRO A 56 5.62 -24.27 -2.17
CA PRO A 56 5.19 -23.46 -1.02
C PRO A 56 4.27 -22.29 -1.39
N MET A 57 4.14 -21.95 -2.69
CA MET A 57 3.51 -20.70 -3.13
C MET A 57 2.01 -20.66 -2.89
N SER A 58 1.33 -21.79 -2.93
CA SER A 58 -0.11 -21.92 -2.62
C SER A 58 -0.46 -21.68 -1.13
N ALA A 59 0.55 -21.72 -0.24
CA ALA A 59 0.37 -21.35 1.16
C ALA A 59 0.42 -19.83 1.42
N MET A 60 0.91 -19.04 0.43
CA MET A 60 0.99 -17.57 0.54
C MET A 60 -0.37 -16.95 0.30
N VAL A 61 -0.82 -16.09 1.22
CA VAL A 61 -2.11 -15.40 1.12
C VAL A 61 -1.96 -13.91 1.37
N SER A 62 -2.91 -13.13 0.84
CA SER A 62 -2.99 -11.70 1.07
C SER A 62 -4.11 -11.37 2.06
N LEU A 63 -3.87 -10.40 2.94
CA LEU A 63 -4.89 -9.80 3.80
C LEU A 63 -5.40 -8.45 3.24
N GLY A 64 -5.27 -8.24 1.92
CA GLY A 64 -5.71 -6.99 1.28
C GLY A 64 -4.76 -5.80 1.42
N GLY A 65 -3.59 -5.99 2.04
CA GLY A 65 -2.56 -4.95 2.26
C GLY A 65 -1.38 -5.49 3.04
N CYS A 66 -1.48 -6.73 3.49
CA CYS A 66 -0.44 -7.44 4.25
C CYS A 66 -0.20 -8.82 3.67
N SER A 67 1.03 -9.31 3.82
CA SER A 67 1.40 -10.68 3.52
C SER A 67 1.05 -11.60 4.70
N ALA A 68 0.63 -12.82 4.38
CA ALA A 68 0.36 -13.86 5.36
C ALA A 68 0.60 -15.24 4.76
N SER A 69 0.61 -16.27 5.60
CA SER A 69 0.80 -17.65 5.14
C SER A 69 -0.03 -18.62 5.97
N PHE A 70 -0.63 -19.62 5.33
CA PHE A 70 -1.13 -20.76 6.07
C PHE A 70 0.02 -21.52 6.73
N VAL A 71 -0.14 -21.86 8.00
CA VAL A 71 0.83 -22.61 8.82
C VAL A 71 0.25 -23.86 9.46
N SER A 72 -0.98 -24.24 9.09
CA SER A 72 -1.60 -25.50 9.46
C SER A 72 -2.63 -25.94 8.42
N PRO A 73 -3.00 -27.24 8.39
CA PRO A 73 -4.05 -27.72 7.51
C PRO A 73 -5.45 -27.21 7.91
N ASP A 74 -5.61 -26.68 9.12
CA ASP A 74 -6.88 -26.20 9.69
C ASP A 74 -7.01 -24.65 9.60
N GLY A 75 -6.51 -24.08 8.52
CA GLY A 75 -6.71 -22.67 8.19
C GLY A 75 -6.03 -21.67 9.11
N LEU A 76 -5.07 -22.10 9.97
CA LEU A 76 -4.29 -21.18 10.79
C LEU A 76 -3.34 -20.38 9.89
N VAL A 77 -3.33 -19.07 10.08
CA VAL A 77 -2.57 -18.10 9.29
C VAL A 77 -1.67 -17.29 10.20
N VAL A 78 -0.39 -17.17 9.86
CA VAL A 78 0.55 -16.25 10.47
C VAL A 78 0.64 -14.96 9.67
N THR A 79 0.67 -13.82 10.36
CA THR A 79 0.89 -12.49 9.79
C THR A 79 1.59 -11.58 10.80
N ASN A 80 1.81 -10.32 10.46
CA ASN A 80 2.36 -9.33 11.38
C ASN A 80 1.33 -8.88 12.42
N HIS A 81 1.80 -8.47 13.61
CA HIS A 81 0.96 -7.88 14.66
C HIS A 81 0.24 -6.63 14.14
N HIS A 82 0.96 -5.72 13.47
CA HIS A 82 0.37 -4.51 12.93
C HIS A 82 -0.71 -4.78 11.86
N CYS A 83 -0.67 -5.92 11.18
CA CYS A 83 -1.71 -6.33 10.23
C CYS A 83 -2.99 -6.84 10.92
N ALA A 84 -2.86 -7.45 12.10
CA ALA A 84 -3.98 -7.90 12.92
C ALA A 84 -4.53 -6.79 13.86
N TYR A 85 -3.86 -5.64 13.94
CA TYR A 85 -4.16 -4.59 14.91
C TYR A 85 -5.62 -4.14 14.89
N GLY A 86 -6.22 -4.02 13.71
CA GLY A 86 -7.65 -3.69 13.59
C GLY A 86 -8.60 -4.73 14.21
N ALA A 87 -8.23 -6.00 14.15
CA ALA A 87 -8.98 -7.08 14.82
C ALA A 87 -8.78 -7.04 16.32
N ILE A 88 -7.56 -6.76 16.79
CA ILE A 88 -7.22 -6.62 18.21
C ILE A 88 -8.00 -5.44 18.82
N GLN A 89 -7.92 -4.26 18.19
CA GLN A 89 -8.59 -3.05 18.63
C GLN A 89 -10.13 -3.21 18.68
N ARG A 90 -10.72 -3.84 17.69
CA ARG A 90 -12.17 -4.09 17.60
C ARG A 90 -12.69 -4.89 18.81
N ASN A 91 -11.92 -5.82 19.28
CA ASN A 91 -12.29 -6.72 20.37
C ASN A 91 -11.81 -6.23 21.76
N SER A 92 -11.10 -5.10 21.81
CA SER A 92 -10.63 -4.50 23.06
C SER A 92 -11.69 -3.58 23.67
N THR A 93 -11.84 -3.67 24.99
CA THR A 93 -12.61 -2.72 25.81
C THR A 93 -11.72 -2.17 26.93
N PRO A 94 -12.12 -1.14 27.67
CA PRO A 94 -11.36 -0.67 28.83
C PRO A 94 -11.13 -1.76 29.88
N GLU A 95 -12.11 -2.66 30.06
CA GLU A 95 -12.05 -3.75 31.05
C GLU A 95 -11.24 -4.95 30.51
N GLN A 96 -11.19 -5.13 29.19
CA GLN A 96 -10.51 -6.24 28.53
C GLN A 96 -9.67 -5.72 27.34
N ASN A 97 -8.56 -5.08 27.68
CA ASN A 97 -7.70 -4.42 26.69
C ASN A 97 -6.68 -5.38 26.09
N PHE A 98 -7.03 -6.02 24.98
CA PHE A 98 -6.15 -6.95 24.26
C PHE A 98 -4.96 -6.26 23.58
N ILE A 99 -5.02 -4.94 23.35
CA ILE A 99 -3.87 -4.19 22.84
C ILE A 99 -2.74 -4.24 23.87
N VAL A 100 -3.07 -3.98 25.15
CA VAL A 100 -2.09 -3.94 26.23
C VAL A 100 -1.72 -5.33 26.72
N ASN A 101 -2.71 -6.24 26.86
CA ASN A 101 -2.53 -7.53 27.54
C ASN A 101 -2.21 -8.68 26.56
N GLY A 102 -2.33 -8.45 25.26
CA GLY A 102 -2.32 -9.53 24.27
C GLY A 102 -3.56 -10.40 24.33
N PHE A 103 -3.64 -11.37 23.43
CA PHE A 103 -4.75 -12.31 23.34
C PHE A 103 -4.26 -13.71 22.92
N LEU A 104 -4.85 -14.74 23.51
CA LEU A 104 -4.69 -16.12 23.12
C LEU A 104 -5.99 -16.90 23.32
N ALA A 105 -6.58 -17.36 22.23
CA ALA A 105 -7.67 -18.32 22.25
C ALA A 105 -7.12 -19.72 22.56
N LYS A 106 -7.57 -20.33 23.67
CA LYS A 106 -7.19 -21.70 24.06
C LYS A 106 -8.01 -22.74 23.31
N THR A 107 -9.19 -22.35 22.85
CA THR A 107 -10.12 -23.20 22.10
C THR A 107 -10.63 -22.41 20.88
N ARG A 108 -11.18 -23.12 19.89
CA ARG A 108 -11.80 -22.50 18.70
C ARG A 108 -13.03 -21.64 19.06
N ALA A 109 -13.72 -21.96 20.13
CA ALA A 109 -14.87 -21.19 20.59
C ALA A 109 -14.51 -19.82 21.14
N GLU A 110 -13.25 -19.64 21.60
CA GLU A 110 -12.72 -18.38 22.11
C GLU A 110 -12.14 -17.47 21.02
N GLU A 111 -12.00 -17.97 19.77
CA GLU A 111 -11.46 -17.19 18.68
C GLU A 111 -12.39 -15.99 18.35
N LEU A 112 -11.84 -14.79 18.27
CA LEU A 112 -12.59 -13.54 18.18
C LEU A 112 -12.76 -13.08 16.73
N PRO A 113 -13.91 -12.48 16.37
CA PRO A 113 -14.14 -11.99 15.01
C PRO A 113 -13.11 -10.94 14.58
N GLY A 114 -12.48 -11.13 13.43
CA GLY A 114 -11.55 -10.14 12.85
C GLY A 114 -12.24 -8.88 12.35
N GLY A 115 -13.55 -8.97 12.08
CA GLY A 115 -14.36 -7.87 11.56
C GLY A 115 -14.44 -7.84 10.02
N PRO A 116 -15.30 -6.98 9.47
CA PRO A 116 -15.69 -7.04 8.05
C PRO A 116 -14.56 -6.68 7.07
N ASN A 117 -13.47 -6.08 7.54
CA ASN A 117 -12.33 -5.69 6.73
C ASN A 117 -11.16 -6.68 6.84
N THR A 118 -11.26 -7.71 7.67
CA THR A 118 -10.25 -8.76 7.80
C THR A 118 -10.62 -9.88 6.84
N LEU A 119 -10.03 -9.82 5.65
CA LEU A 119 -10.30 -10.74 4.55
C LEU A 119 -9.02 -11.50 4.20
N ILE A 120 -9.15 -12.78 3.84
CA ILE A 120 -8.03 -13.57 3.32
C ILE A 120 -8.29 -13.86 1.84
N TYR A 121 -7.29 -13.52 1.01
CA TYR A 121 -7.29 -13.78 -0.42
C TYR A 121 -6.29 -14.89 -0.74
N VAL A 122 -6.79 -16.01 -1.23
CA VAL A 122 -5.99 -17.16 -1.68
C VAL A 122 -5.89 -17.10 -3.20
N THR A 123 -4.69 -16.94 -3.75
CA THR A 123 -4.49 -16.85 -5.20
C THR A 123 -4.69 -18.23 -5.84
N GLU A 124 -5.66 -18.35 -6.75
CA GLU A 124 -5.98 -19.58 -7.48
C GLU A 124 -5.36 -19.61 -8.88
N LYS A 125 -5.36 -18.46 -9.59
CA LYS A 125 -4.88 -18.38 -10.98
C LYS A 125 -4.33 -17.01 -11.29
N VAL A 126 -3.24 -16.99 -12.06
CA VAL A 126 -2.68 -15.77 -12.69
C VAL A 126 -2.58 -16.04 -14.19
N GLU A 127 -3.11 -15.11 -15.00
CA GLU A 127 -3.23 -15.25 -16.44
C GLU A 127 -2.83 -13.95 -17.14
N ASN A 128 -1.94 -14.04 -18.12
CA ASN A 128 -1.58 -12.89 -18.94
C ASN A 128 -2.75 -12.51 -19.87
N VAL A 129 -3.27 -11.31 -19.69
CA VAL A 129 -4.39 -10.77 -20.47
C VAL A 129 -4.01 -9.51 -21.25
N THR A 130 -2.72 -9.25 -21.40
CA THR A 130 -2.19 -8.05 -22.05
C THR A 130 -2.82 -7.79 -23.42
N LYS A 131 -2.90 -8.81 -24.26
CA LYS A 131 -3.55 -8.67 -25.58
C LYS A 131 -5.00 -8.25 -25.45
N ARG A 132 -5.75 -8.85 -24.53
CA ARG A 132 -7.17 -8.51 -24.31
C ARG A 132 -7.38 -7.08 -23.84
N VAL A 133 -6.40 -6.49 -23.16
CA VAL A 133 -6.44 -5.09 -22.73
C VAL A 133 -5.96 -4.13 -23.82
N LEU A 134 -4.88 -4.45 -24.53
CA LEU A 134 -4.17 -3.50 -25.38
C LEU A 134 -4.41 -3.65 -26.88
N ASP A 135 -4.77 -4.84 -27.38
CA ASP A 135 -4.88 -5.06 -28.84
C ASP A 135 -5.93 -4.14 -29.49
N GLY A 136 -5.58 -3.60 -30.65
CA GLY A 136 -6.46 -2.73 -31.44
C GLY A 136 -6.69 -1.34 -30.84
N LEU A 137 -5.91 -0.91 -29.83
CA LEU A 137 -5.94 0.47 -29.36
C LEU A 137 -5.31 1.38 -30.42
N SER A 138 -6.10 2.30 -31.00
CA SER A 138 -5.57 3.26 -31.96
C SER A 138 -4.52 4.18 -31.32
N PRO A 139 -3.41 4.47 -32.00
CA PRO A 139 -2.43 5.46 -31.53
C PRO A 139 -2.96 6.90 -31.56
N THR A 140 -4.08 7.15 -32.25
CA THR A 140 -4.68 8.49 -32.44
C THR A 140 -5.74 8.82 -31.38
N LEU A 141 -6.06 7.89 -30.47
CA LEU A 141 -6.98 8.15 -29.35
C LEU A 141 -6.43 9.28 -28.46
N SER A 142 -7.31 10.19 -28.03
CA SER A 142 -6.98 11.09 -26.92
C SER A 142 -6.64 10.31 -25.65
N GLY A 143 -6.02 10.96 -24.68
CA GLY A 143 -5.72 10.32 -23.42
C GLY A 143 -6.99 9.80 -22.72
N SER A 144 -8.03 10.63 -22.64
CA SER A 144 -9.29 10.25 -22.00
C SER A 144 -10.00 9.09 -22.70
N GLU A 145 -10.02 9.06 -24.04
CA GLU A 145 -10.60 7.93 -24.79
C GLU A 145 -9.82 6.64 -24.57
N ARG A 146 -8.48 6.72 -24.59
CA ARG A 146 -7.63 5.57 -24.33
C ARG A 146 -7.84 5.02 -22.92
N HIS A 147 -7.79 5.90 -21.92
CA HIS A 147 -8.01 5.51 -20.51
C HIS A 147 -9.39 4.86 -20.32
N ALA A 148 -10.45 5.47 -20.85
CA ALA A 148 -11.80 4.92 -20.77
C ALA A 148 -11.90 3.53 -21.41
N LEU A 149 -11.25 3.31 -22.56
CA LEU A 149 -11.28 2.01 -23.25
C LEU A 149 -10.50 0.94 -22.51
N VAL A 150 -9.29 1.27 -21.98
CA VAL A 150 -8.50 0.36 -21.14
C VAL A 150 -9.28 0.00 -19.88
N ALA A 151 -9.84 0.99 -19.17
CA ALA A 151 -10.65 0.79 -17.98
C ALA A 151 -11.87 -0.09 -18.24
N ALA A 152 -12.58 0.11 -19.38
CA ALA A 152 -13.73 -0.72 -19.75
C ALA A 152 -13.34 -2.18 -19.99
N ARG A 153 -12.23 -2.42 -20.68
CA ARG A 153 -11.71 -3.78 -20.92
C ARG A 153 -11.28 -4.47 -19.64
N VAL A 154 -10.61 -3.75 -18.74
CA VAL A 154 -10.23 -4.24 -17.40
C VAL A 154 -11.48 -4.62 -16.60
N LYS A 155 -12.50 -3.75 -16.56
CA LYS A 155 -13.79 -4.04 -15.88
C LYS A 155 -14.48 -5.28 -16.46
N ALA A 156 -14.51 -5.45 -17.78
CA ALA A 156 -15.09 -6.62 -18.43
C ALA A 156 -14.34 -7.91 -18.05
N LEU A 157 -12.99 -7.88 -18.04
CA LEU A 157 -12.16 -9.01 -17.63
C LEU A 157 -12.37 -9.42 -16.17
N ILE A 158 -12.62 -8.45 -15.30
CA ILE A 158 -12.95 -8.68 -13.90
C ILE A 158 -14.35 -9.30 -13.79
N ALA A 159 -15.36 -8.74 -14.47
CA ALA A 159 -16.74 -9.23 -14.43
C ALA A 159 -16.86 -10.67 -14.95
N GLU A 160 -16.14 -11.01 -16.02
CA GLU A 160 -16.06 -12.41 -16.51
C GLU A 160 -15.48 -13.38 -15.48
N CYS A 161 -14.62 -12.90 -14.61
CA CYS A 161 -13.92 -13.71 -13.62
C CYS A 161 -14.70 -13.86 -12.32
N GLU A 162 -15.42 -12.85 -11.88
CA GLU A 162 -16.19 -12.83 -10.63
C GLU A 162 -17.59 -13.38 -10.83
N THR A 163 -17.70 -14.70 -10.91
CA THR A 163 -18.97 -15.40 -11.13
C THR A 163 -19.80 -15.60 -9.86
N ASP A 164 -19.18 -15.38 -8.69
CA ASP A 164 -19.80 -15.51 -7.37
C ASP A 164 -19.15 -14.58 -6.33
N LYS A 165 -19.80 -14.44 -5.16
CA LYS A 165 -19.33 -13.56 -4.07
C LYS A 165 -18.04 -14.04 -3.37
N SER A 166 -17.61 -15.25 -3.64
CA SER A 166 -16.40 -15.85 -3.04
C SER A 166 -15.17 -15.66 -3.89
N THR A 167 -15.35 -15.26 -5.15
CA THR A 167 -14.28 -15.00 -6.10
C THR A 167 -14.00 -13.51 -6.15
N ARG A 168 -12.74 -13.13 -5.99
CA ARG A 168 -12.26 -11.77 -6.21
C ARG A 168 -11.23 -11.76 -7.32
N CYS A 169 -11.42 -10.89 -8.30
CA CYS A 169 -10.51 -10.78 -9.44
C CYS A 169 -9.96 -9.36 -9.55
N SER A 170 -8.73 -9.27 -10.01
CA SER A 170 -8.06 -8.01 -10.34
C SER A 170 -7.29 -8.14 -11.66
N VAL A 171 -7.04 -7.02 -12.33
CA VAL A 171 -6.24 -6.97 -13.56
C VAL A 171 -5.18 -5.86 -13.39
N PRO A 172 -4.17 -6.07 -12.52
CA PRO A 172 -3.09 -5.11 -12.35
C PRO A 172 -2.19 -5.02 -13.59
N ALA A 173 -1.65 -3.81 -13.79
CA ALA A 173 -0.61 -3.54 -14.75
C ALA A 173 0.78 -3.84 -14.17
N PHE A 174 1.68 -4.38 -14.99
CA PHE A 174 3.08 -4.61 -14.70
C PHE A 174 3.97 -3.83 -15.65
N HIS A 175 5.22 -3.58 -15.26
CA HIS A 175 6.15 -2.75 -16.03
C HIS A 175 5.49 -1.43 -16.49
N ARG A 176 4.72 -0.81 -15.57
CA ARG A 176 4.02 0.46 -15.80
C ARG A 176 3.04 0.42 -16.99
N GLY A 177 2.36 -0.71 -17.22
CA GLY A 177 1.35 -0.86 -18.27
C GLY A 177 1.80 -1.61 -19.53
N LEU A 178 3.04 -2.14 -19.54
CA LEU A 178 3.51 -2.98 -20.64
C LEU A 178 2.82 -4.36 -20.65
N GLU A 179 2.46 -4.87 -19.48
CA GLU A 179 1.80 -6.16 -19.29
C GLU A 179 0.63 -6.04 -18.34
N TYR A 180 -0.40 -6.85 -18.55
CA TYR A 180 -1.57 -6.98 -17.71
C TYR A 180 -1.81 -8.44 -17.35
N TYR A 181 -2.06 -8.73 -16.07
CA TYR A 181 -2.36 -10.08 -15.59
C TYR A 181 -3.68 -10.10 -14.86
N ARG A 182 -4.58 -11.03 -15.21
CA ARG A 182 -5.77 -11.30 -14.44
C ARG A 182 -5.42 -12.25 -13.30
N ILE A 183 -5.66 -11.82 -12.07
CA ILE A 183 -5.44 -12.57 -10.85
C ILE A 183 -6.79 -12.97 -10.29
N LYS A 184 -7.05 -14.27 -10.20
CA LYS A 184 -8.24 -14.85 -9.56
C LYS A 184 -7.90 -15.32 -8.18
N GLN A 185 -8.67 -14.89 -7.18
CA GLN A 185 -8.48 -15.24 -5.77
C GLN A 185 -9.78 -15.71 -5.13
N LEU A 186 -9.67 -16.70 -4.26
CA LEU A 186 -10.73 -17.05 -3.33
C LEU A 186 -10.75 -16.02 -2.21
N MET A 187 -11.90 -15.44 -1.88
CA MET A 187 -12.07 -14.44 -0.84
C MET A 187 -12.77 -15.03 0.38
N ILE A 188 -12.04 -15.27 1.45
CA ILE A 188 -12.56 -15.79 2.72
C ILE A 188 -12.93 -14.60 3.61
N ARG A 189 -14.19 -14.54 4.07
CA ARG A 189 -14.77 -13.42 4.81
C ARG A 189 -14.90 -13.67 6.31
N ASP A 190 -14.97 -14.91 6.76
CA ASP A 190 -14.93 -15.23 8.19
C ASP A 190 -13.49 -15.52 8.61
N VAL A 191 -12.86 -14.51 9.17
CA VAL A 191 -11.49 -14.56 9.68
C VAL A 191 -11.53 -14.20 11.16
N ARG A 192 -10.88 -15.01 12.00
CA ARG A 192 -10.90 -14.84 13.44
C ARG A 192 -9.50 -14.69 14.01
N LEU A 193 -9.38 -13.85 15.04
CA LEU A 193 -8.15 -13.67 15.81
C LEU A 193 -7.95 -14.88 16.73
N VAL A 194 -6.77 -15.49 16.62
CA VAL A 194 -6.37 -16.64 17.43
C VAL A 194 -5.37 -16.22 18.51
N HIS A 195 -4.37 -15.42 18.11
CA HIS A 195 -3.34 -14.92 19.00
C HIS A 195 -2.76 -13.60 18.52
N ALA A 196 -2.51 -12.73 19.47
CA ALA A 196 -1.69 -11.54 19.30
C ALA A 196 -0.88 -11.29 20.58
N PRO A 197 0.42 -11.02 20.50
CA PRO A 197 1.17 -10.56 21.67
C PRO A 197 0.65 -9.20 22.12
N SER A 198 0.96 -8.80 23.35
CA SER A 198 0.79 -7.43 23.82
C SER A 198 1.46 -6.44 22.84
N ASP A 199 0.92 -5.22 22.67
CA ASP A 199 1.52 -4.18 21.82
C ASP A 199 2.94 -3.81 22.31
N ARG A 200 3.22 -3.99 23.61
CA ARG A 200 4.56 -3.81 24.19
C ARG A 200 5.61 -4.77 23.63
N ILE A 201 5.19 -5.92 23.10
CA ILE A 201 6.04 -6.88 22.38
C ILE A 201 5.83 -6.77 20.88
N GLY A 202 4.58 -6.78 20.43
CA GLY A 202 4.21 -6.76 19.00
C GLY A 202 4.57 -5.46 18.28
N ASN A 203 4.77 -4.39 19.04
CA ASN A 203 5.14 -3.05 18.54
C ASN A 203 6.25 -2.40 19.39
N PHE A 204 7.08 -3.18 20.07
CA PHE A 204 8.18 -2.67 20.89
C PHE A 204 9.06 -1.70 20.08
N GLY A 205 9.43 -0.59 20.72
CA GLY A 205 10.15 0.50 20.05
C GLY A 205 9.28 1.40 19.15
N GLY A 206 7.99 1.06 18.96
CA GLY A 206 6.98 1.86 18.31
C GLY A 206 7.45 2.52 17.00
N ASP A 207 7.13 3.81 16.84
CA ASP A 207 7.54 4.58 15.67
C ASP A 207 9.04 4.94 15.69
N ILE A 208 9.71 4.91 16.86
CA ILE A 208 11.14 5.19 16.98
C ILE A 208 11.96 4.12 16.24
N ASP A 209 11.63 2.85 16.44
CA ASP A 209 12.30 1.72 15.79
C ASP A 209 11.67 1.32 14.44
N ASN A 210 10.59 1.97 14.01
CA ASN A 210 9.98 1.68 12.73
C ASN A 210 10.97 1.98 11.59
N TYR A 211 11.04 1.11 10.58
CA TYR A 211 12.03 1.10 9.50
C TYR A 211 13.49 0.91 9.93
N GLU A 212 13.76 0.63 11.22
CA GLU A 212 15.09 0.19 11.67
C GLU A 212 15.28 -1.31 11.40
N TRP A 213 16.51 -1.70 11.06
CA TRP A 213 16.88 -3.10 10.84
C TRP A 213 18.29 -3.35 11.40
N PRO A 214 18.53 -4.43 12.16
CA PRO A 214 17.53 -5.32 12.77
C PRO A 214 16.72 -4.62 13.87
N ARG A 215 15.57 -5.18 14.24
CA ARG A 215 14.63 -4.61 15.21
C ARG A 215 14.32 -5.63 16.31
N GLN A 216 14.19 -5.15 17.57
CA GLN A 216 13.71 -5.94 18.68
C GLN A 216 12.19 -5.79 18.80
N THR A 217 11.43 -6.59 18.10
CA THR A 217 9.96 -6.59 18.18
C THR A 217 9.41 -7.96 17.82
N GLY A 218 8.37 -8.39 18.51
CA GLY A 218 7.62 -9.60 18.19
C GLY A 218 6.42 -9.30 17.28
N ASP A 219 6.65 -8.69 16.11
CA ASP A 219 5.60 -8.26 15.17
C ASP A 219 4.98 -9.45 14.44
N TYR A 220 4.23 -10.29 15.19
CA TYR A 220 3.51 -11.43 14.65
C TYR A 220 2.12 -11.57 15.31
N SER A 221 1.19 -12.18 14.58
CA SER A 221 -0.13 -12.59 15.08
C SER A 221 -0.62 -13.81 14.32
N PHE A 222 -1.56 -14.55 14.92
CA PHE A 222 -2.23 -15.67 14.29
C PHE A 222 -3.71 -15.38 14.09
N LEU A 223 -4.16 -15.63 12.89
CA LEU A 223 -5.56 -15.60 12.49
C LEU A 223 -6.00 -17.00 12.06
N ARG A 224 -7.30 -17.26 11.95
CA ARG A 224 -7.82 -18.47 11.33
C ARG A 224 -8.90 -18.14 10.31
N ALA A 225 -8.79 -18.77 9.15
CA ALA A 225 -9.78 -18.72 8.10
C ALA A 225 -10.91 -19.73 8.36
N TYR A 226 -12.16 -19.27 8.21
CA TYR A 226 -13.37 -20.10 8.35
C TYR A 226 -14.20 -20.05 7.08
N VAL A 227 -14.90 -21.15 6.79
CA VAL A 227 -15.77 -21.33 5.62
C VAL A 227 -17.04 -22.06 6.01
N GLY A 228 -18.04 -22.07 5.14
CA GLY A 228 -19.25 -22.86 5.34
C GLY A 228 -18.96 -24.37 5.46
N LYS A 229 -19.91 -25.13 5.98
CA LYS A 229 -19.81 -26.60 6.11
C LYS A 229 -19.60 -27.32 4.76
N ASP A 230 -19.93 -26.66 3.66
CA ASP A 230 -19.68 -27.11 2.28
C ASP A 230 -18.26 -26.82 1.78
N GLY A 231 -17.40 -26.20 2.61
CA GLY A 231 -16.03 -25.83 2.27
C GLY A 231 -15.91 -24.55 1.45
N ARG A 232 -17.00 -23.83 1.18
CA ARG A 232 -17.00 -22.58 0.42
C ARG A 232 -16.93 -21.36 1.34
N PRO A 233 -16.30 -20.25 0.91
CA PRO A 233 -16.33 -19.01 1.67
C PRO A 233 -17.76 -18.55 1.95
N ALA A 234 -18.02 -18.29 3.21
CA ALA A 234 -19.30 -17.84 3.72
C ALA A 234 -19.13 -16.52 4.52
N ASP A 235 -20.23 -15.83 4.77
CA ASP A 235 -20.23 -14.72 5.70
C ASP A 235 -20.00 -15.23 7.13
N PRO A 236 -19.48 -14.41 8.06
CA PRO A 236 -19.21 -14.82 9.43
C PRO A 236 -20.42 -15.47 10.10
N SER A 237 -20.23 -16.68 10.63
CA SER A 237 -21.28 -17.46 11.31
C SER A 237 -20.66 -18.40 12.35
N PRO A 238 -21.34 -18.64 13.51
CA PRO A 238 -20.91 -19.65 14.48
C PRO A 238 -20.89 -21.07 13.89
N ASP A 239 -21.65 -21.32 12.82
CA ASP A 239 -21.72 -22.61 12.14
C ASP A 239 -20.56 -22.91 11.20
N ASN A 240 -19.76 -21.90 10.87
CA ASN A 240 -18.63 -22.06 9.97
C ASN A 240 -17.54 -22.96 10.58
N VAL A 241 -16.85 -23.67 9.70
CA VAL A 241 -15.76 -24.59 10.04
C VAL A 241 -14.41 -24.03 9.57
N PRO A 242 -13.28 -24.42 10.18
CA PRO A 242 -11.96 -24.01 9.72
C PRO A 242 -11.75 -24.38 8.24
N TYR A 243 -11.19 -23.44 7.48
CA TYR A 243 -10.78 -23.68 6.10
C TYR A 243 -9.72 -24.78 6.04
N ARG A 244 -9.91 -25.76 5.17
CA ARG A 244 -8.93 -26.83 4.92
C ARG A 244 -7.92 -26.36 3.89
N SER A 245 -6.79 -25.83 4.37
CA SER A 245 -5.71 -25.43 3.48
C SER A 245 -5.07 -26.66 2.85
N LYS A 246 -5.01 -26.67 1.52
CA LYS A 246 -4.36 -27.75 0.77
C LYS A 246 -2.87 -27.83 1.07
N ASP A 247 -2.24 -26.66 1.17
CA ASP A 247 -0.82 -26.50 1.43
C ASP A 247 -0.60 -25.48 2.57
N PHE A 248 0.41 -25.70 3.37
CA PHE A 248 0.79 -24.80 4.47
C PHE A 248 2.30 -24.87 4.70
N LEU A 249 2.87 -23.81 5.26
CA LEU A 249 4.29 -23.76 5.65
C LEU A 249 4.48 -24.43 7.01
N VAL A 250 5.56 -25.16 7.15
CA VAL A 250 5.99 -25.70 8.45
C VAL A 250 6.89 -24.65 9.11
N VAL A 251 6.54 -24.26 10.34
CA VAL A 251 7.37 -23.34 11.13
C VAL A 251 8.60 -24.10 11.64
N SER A 252 9.81 -23.62 11.27
CA SER A 252 11.06 -24.15 11.80
C SER A 252 11.47 -23.42 13.07
N ALA A 253 11.89 -24.16 14.08
CA ALA A 253 12.44 -23.65 15.34
C ALA A 253 13.97 -23.65 15.36
N GLU A 254 14.64 -24.10 14.27
CA GLU A 254 16.10 -24.21 14.22
C GLU A 254 16.82 -22.85 14.12
N GLY A 255 16.08 -21.80 13.72
CA GLY A 255 16.64 -20.46 13.47
C GLY A 255 17.47 -20.41 12.19
N LEU A 256 18.06 -19.24 11.94
CA LEU A 256 18.92 -18.96 10.81
C LEU A 256 20.34 -18.66 11.28
N LYS A 257 21.30 -18.84 10.38
CA LYS A 257 22.71 -18.52 10.58
C LYS A 257 23.17 -17.49 9.55
N ASN A 258 24.26 -16.79 9.87
CA ASN A 258 24.90 -15.92 8.91
C ASN A 258 25.36 -16.72 7.68
N GLY A 259 25.02 -16.27 6.48
CA GLY A 259 25.28 -16.95 5.21
C GLY A 259 24.16 -17.88 4.74
N ASP A 260 23.14 -18.16 5.54
CA ASP A 260 22.01 -19.00 5.11
C ASP A 260 21.25 -18.36 3.95
N PRO A 261 20.89 -19.15 2.91
CA PRO A 261 20.06 -18.67 1.83
C PRO A 261 18.61 -18.52 2.28
N ILE A 262 17.97 -17.43 1.88
CA ILE A 262 16.57 -17.15 2.22
C ILE A 262 15.76 -16.75 1.00
N LEU A 263 14.46 -17.08 1.06
CA LEU A 263 13.42 -16.61 0.15
C LEU A 263 12.37 -15.86 0.95
N LEU A 264 11.95 -14.72 0.44
CA LEU A 264 10.84 -13.94 0.98
C LEU A 264 9.74 -13.86 -0.06
N ALA A 265 8.61 -14.51 0.20
CA ALA A 265 7.42 -14.44 -0.65
C ALA A 265 6.32 -13.64 0.05
N GLY A 266 5.70 -12.71 -0.67
CA GLY A 266 4.66 -11.87 -0.09
C GLY A 266 4.10 -10.83 -1.05
N TYR A 267 3.29 -9.93 -0.50
CA TYR A 267 2.54 -8.93 -1.24
C TYR A 267 3.07 -7.51 -0.90
N PRO A 268 4.23 -7.11 -1.45
CA PRO A 268 4.79 -5.78 -1.19
C PRO A 268 3.88 -4.70 -1.74
N GLY A 269 3.76 -3.57 -1.05
CA GLY A 269 2.90 -2.46 -1.43
C GLY A 269 3.22 -1.89 -2.81
N ARG A 270 3.86 -0.74 -2.87
CA ARG A 270 4.24 -0.06 -4.13
C ARG A 270 5.69 0.39 -4.09
N THR A 271 6.39 0.22 -5.22
CA THR A 271 7.70 0.81 -5.49
C THR A 271 7.63 1.71 -6.72
N SER A 272 8.66 2.52 -6.93
CA SER A 272 8.77 3.47 -8.04
C SER A 272 10.22 3.54 -8.49
N ARG A 273 10.77 2.42 -8.98
CA ARG A 273 12.20 2.28 -9.33
C ARG A 273 12.54 2.91 -10.68
N TYR A 274 11.53 2.99 -11.57
CA TYR A 274 11.69 3.44 -12.95
C TYR A 274 11.22 4.88 -13.19
N LYS A 275 11.26 5.71 -12.15
CA LYS A 275 10.99 7.14 -12.26
C LYS A 275 12.13 7.87 -12.98
N LEU A 276 11.74 8.90 -13.74
CA LEU A 276 12.67 9.82 -14.37
C LEU A 276 13.34 10.76 -13.35
N PRO A 277 14.50 11.34 -13.65
CA PRO A 277 15.15 12.32 -12.77
C PRO A 277 14.26 13.50 -12.40
N SER A 278 13.41 14.00 -13.31
CA SER A 278 12.43 15.06 -13.06
C SER A 278 11.40 14.68 -12.01
N GLU A 279 10.86 13.44 -12.07
CA GLU A 279 9.93 12.91 -11.08
C GLU A 279 10.59 12.76 -9.69
N ILE A 280 11.88 12.39 -9.64
CA ILE A 280 12.65 12.29 -8.39
C ILE A 280 12.83 13.67 -7.75
N ARG A 281 13.20 14.69 -8.55
CA ARG A 281 13.31 16.07 -8.06
C ARG A 281 11.97 16.59 -7.56
N PHE A 282 10.89 16.36 -8.30
CA PHE A 282 9.55 16.75 -7.88
C PHE A 282 9.16 16.10 -6.54
N ALA A 283 9.42 14.81 -6.37
CA ALA A 283 9.15 14.11 -5.12
C ALA A 283 9.97 14.70 -3.96
N ARG A 284 11.28 14.94 -4.17
CA ARG A 284 12.19 15.49 -3.15
C ARG A 284 11.83 16.92 -2.75
N ASP A 285 11.56 17.78 -3.73
CA ASP A 285 11.51 19.23 -3.52
C ASP A 285 10.08 19.74 -3.28
N VAL A 286 9.04 18.96 -3.67
CA VAL A 286 7.64 19.41 -3.63
C VAL A 286 6.76 18.42 -2.85
N ASP A 287 6.66 17.14 -3.29
CA ASP A 287 5.67 16.21 -2.76
C ASP A 287 5.98 15.80 -1.31
N PHE A 288 7.20 15.34 -1.03
CA PHE A 288 7.55 14.85 0.31
C PHE A 288 7.55 15.95 1.37
N PRO A 289 8.09 17.17 1.13
CA PRO A 289 7.99 18.25 2.10
C PRO A 289 6.54 18.65 2.41
N ALA A 290 5.70 18.80 1.40
CA ALA A 290 4.28 19.15 1.58
C ALA A 290 3.54 18.06 2.38
N LYS A 291 3.75 16.80 2.04
CA LYS A 291 3.16 15.65 2.72
C LYS A 291 3.61 15.55 4.19
N ALA A 292 4.90 15.71 4.45
CA ALA A 292 5.43 15.70 5.81
C ALA A 292 4.83 16.83 6.65
N ALA A 293 4.71 18.04 6.10
CA ALA A 293 4.13 19.18 6.80
C ALA A 293 2.65 18.95 7.16
N THR A 294 1.85 18.43 6.22
CA THR A 294 0.44 18.10 6.47
C THR A 294 0.29 17.07 7.57
N ILE A 295 1.05 15.96 7.49
CA ILE A 295 0.96 14.86 8.47
C ILE A 295 1.42 15.34 9.85
N THR A 296 2.51 16.11 9.94
CA THR A 296 3.02 16.65 11.19
C THR A 296 1.98 17.55 11.87
N ALA A 297 1.30 18.40 11.10
CA ALA A 297 0.23 19.25 11.63
C ALA A 297 -0.95 18.43 12.15
N ASP A 298 -1.38 17.43 11.39
CA ASP A 298 -2.48 16.53 11.79
C ASP A 298 -2.15 15.76 13.07
N LEU A 299 -0.94 15.21 13.18
CA LEU A 299 -0.47 14.51 14.39
C LEU A 299 -0.42 15.42 15.60
N ALA A 300 0.04 16.67 15.45
CA ALA A 300 0.06 17.63 16.53
C ALA A 300 -1.36 17.97 17.04
N ILE A 301 -2.33 18.13 16.14
CA ILE A 301 -3.74 18.36 16.49
C ILE A 301 -4.31 17.14 17.23
N ILE A 302 -4.07 15.93 16.72
CA ILE A 302 -4.53 14.69 17.35
C ILE A 302 -3.93 14.57 18.75
N ALA A 303 -2.61 14.70 18.89
CA ALA A 303 -1.92 14.59 20.17
C ALA A 303 -2.43 15.61 21.20
N ALA A 304 -2.68 16.87 20.80
CA ALA A 304 -3.23 17.89 21.68
C ALA A 304 -4.66 17.55 22.13
N ALA A 305 -5.47 16.98 21.25
CA ALA A 305 -6.86 16.61 21.56
C ALA A 305 -6.98 15.37 22.45
N THR A 306 -6.05 14.43 22.29
CA THR A 306 -6.10 13.13 23.01
C THR A 306 -5.41 13.16 24.38
N LYS A 307 -4.52 14.14 24.62
CA LYS A 307 -3.65 14.25 25.80
C LYS A 307 -4.37 14.00 27.15
N ASP A 308 -5.54 14.59 27.33
CA ASP A 308 -6.30 14.49 28.57
C ASP A 308 -7.62 13.71 28.40
N ASN A 309 -7.73 12.92 27.33
CA ASN A 309 -8.94 12.15 27.00
C ASN A 309 -8.58 10.73 26.52
N PRO A 310 -8.47 9.75 27.45
CA PRO A 310 -8.12 8.38 27.10
C PRO A 310 -9.06 7.71 26.08
N ALA A 311 -10.34 8.07 26.09
CA ALA A 311 -11.30 7.52 25.11
C ALA A 311 -11.02 8.02 23.68
N TRP A 312 -10.56 9.25 23.53
CA TRP A 312 -10.16 9.79 22.22
C TRP A 312 -8.79 9.25 21.81
N ASP A 313 -7.89 9.04 22.76
CA ASP A 313 -6.59 8.41 22.48
C ASP A 313 -6.76 7.03 21.86
N VAL A 314 -7.58 6.17 22.45
CA VAL A 314 -7.93 4.86 21.89
C VAL A 314 -8.55 5.00 20.48
N ARG A 315 -9.44 5.99 20.26
CA ARG A 315 -10.04 6.22 18.93
C ARG A 315 -9.04 6.61 17.88
N TYR A 316 -8.07 7.47 18.20
CA TYR A 316 -7.09 7.97 17.24
C TYR A 316 -5.83 7.12 17.13
N ALA A 317 -5.63 6.12 17.99
CA ALA A 317 -4.42 5.29 18.02
C ALA A 317 -4.06 4.71 16.63
N SER A 318 -5.03 4.11 15.94
CA SER A 318 -4.81 3.54 14.61
C SER A 318 -4.54 4.61 13.53
N VAL A 319 -5.17 5.78 13.63
CA VAL A 319 -4.94 6.92 12.72
C VAL A 319 -3.56 7.50 12.94
N ALA A 320 -3.19 7.77 14.19
CA ALA A 320 -1.87 8.28 14.56
C ALA A 320 -0.75 7.32 14.12
N LYS A 321 -0.91 6.01 14.37
CA LYS A 321 0.04 4.98 13.93
C LYS A 321 0.21 4.98 12.40
N SER A 322 -0.88 5.09 11.64
CA SER A 322 -0.82 5.16 10.18
C SER A 322 -0.12 6.44 9.69
N LEU A 323 -0.43 7.58 10.30
CA LEU A 323 0.20 8.86 9.95
C LEU A 323 1.70 8.86 10.28
N ASN A 324 2.08 8.39 11.47
CA ASN A 324 3.48 8.26 11.88
C ASN A 324 4.28 7.34 10.95
N ASN A 325 3.72 6.19 10.57
CA ASN A 325 4.34 5.27 9.62
C ASN A 325 4.64 5.97 8.28
N VAL A 326 3.69 6.74 7.75
CA VAL A 326 3.87 7.49 6.50
C VAL A 326 4.86 8.64 6.69
N LEU A 327 4.79 9.35 7.81
CA LEU A 327 5.70 10.47 8.13
C LEU A 327 7.14 9.98 8.20
N LYS A 328 7.40 8.94 8.99
CA LYS A 328 8.77 8.39 9.15
C LYS A 328 9.35 7.88 7.84
N LYS A 329 8.53 7.19 7.04
CA LYS A 329 8.94 6.79 5.68
C LYS A 329 9.32 8.02 4.83
N THR A 330 8.46 9.05 4.85
CA THR A 330 8.68 10.27 4.03
C THR A 330 9.95 11.01 4.46
N GLN A 331 10.15 11.19 5.77
CA GLN A 331 11.37 11.79 6.33
C GLN A 331 12.61 10.96 5.99
N GLY A 332 12.54 9.62 6.15
CA GLY A 332 13.65 8.74 5.80
C GLY A 332 14.03 8.78 4.32
N LEU A 333 13.06 8.97 3.42
CA LEU A 333 13.32 9.20 1.99
C LEU A 333 14.00 10.56 1.76
N MET A 334 13.53 11.63 2.42
CA MET A 334 14.15 12.95 2.35
C MET A 334 15.59 12.93 2.86
N ASP A 335 15.84 12.28 4.00
CA ASP A 335 17.18 12.08 4.56
C ASP A 335 18.09 11.27 3.62
N GLY A 336 17.57 10.23 2.99
CA GLY A 336 18.27 9.43 2.00
C GLY A 336 18.69 10.26 0.78
N PHE A 337 17.79 11.11 0.28
CA PHE A 337 18.10 12.03 -0.81
C PHE A 337 19.12 13.12 -0.41
N ALA A 338 19.11 13.56 0.85
CA ALA A 338 20.10 14.52 1.34
C ALA A 338 21.50 13.90 1.49
N ARG A 339 21.58 12.60 1.84
CA ARG A 339 22.87 11.88 2.01
C ARG A 339 23.50 11.46 0.68
N LYS A 340 22.68 11.12 -0.30
CA LYS A 340 23.12 10.76 -1.66
C LYS A 340 22.29 11.54 -2.65
N ASP A 341 22.91 12.22 -3.57
CA ASP A 341 22.19 12.89 -4.66
C ASP A 341 21.65 11.85 -5.65
N ILE A 342 20.51 11.24 -5.24
CA ILE A 342 19.82 10.22 -6.05
C ILE A 342 19.39 10.81 -7.40
N ALA A 343 19.07 12.11 -7.47
CA ALA A 343 18.69 12.75 -8.72
C ALA A 343 19.89 12.79 -9.68
N ALA A 344 21.09 13.16 -9.21
CA ALA A 344 22.30 13.14 -10.03
C ALA A 344 22.68 11.72 -10.49
N ILE A 345 22.54 10.71 -9.62
CA ILE A 345 22.75 9.30 -9.99
C ILE A 345 21.79 8.91 -11.12
N LYS A 346 20.53 9.31 -11.01
CA LYS A 346 19.52 9.04 -12.04
C LYS A 346 19.77 9.82 -13.32
N ASP A 347 20.31 11.04 -13.27
CA ASP A 347 20.72 11.80 -14.45
C ASP A 347 21.78 11.06 -15.28
N VAL A 348 22.79 10.49 -14.60
CA VAL A 348 23.83 9.71 -15.30
C VAL A 348 23.21 8.47 -15.97
N GLN A 349 22.37 7.73 -15.23
CA GLN A 349 21.70 6.54 -15.78
C GLN A 349 20.76 6.89 -16.94
N ASP A 350 20.04 8.00 -16.85
CA ASP A 350 19.14 8.47 -17.90
C ASP A 350 19.91 8.95 -19.13
N ALA A 351 21.03 9.63 -18.95
CA ALA A 351 21.90 10.05 -20.07
C ALA A 351 22.50 8.85 -20.82
N GLU A 352 22.95 7.81 -20.12
CA GLU A 352 23.40 6.57 -20.74
C GLU A 352 22.29 5.89 -21.54
N PHE A 353 21.09 5.80 -20.95
CA PHE A 353 19.94 5.22 -21.61
C PHE A 353 19.50 6.04 -22.84
N ARG A 354 19.46 7.37 -22.74
CA ARG A 354 19.09 8.28 -23.87
C ARG A 354 20.09 8.16 -25.02
N THR A 355 21.37 8.04 -24.73
CA THR A 355 22.43 7.84 -25.74
C THR A 355 22.24 6.49 -26.46
N TRP A 356 21.98 5.42 -25.70
CA TRP A 356 21.70 4.11 -26.25
C TRP A 356 20.43 4.12 -27.10
N GLN A 357 19.34 4.74 -26.62
CA GLN A 357 18.06 4.86 -27.31
C GLN A 357 18.19 5.59 -28.65
N GLN A 358 19.02 6.64 -28.73
CA GLN A 358 19.25 7.39 -29.98
C GLN A 358 20.01 6.57 -31.03
N SER A 359 20.90 5.69 -30.59
CA SER A 359 21.74 4.86 -31.48
C SER A 359 21.10 3.51 -31.82
N HIS A 360 20.09 3.07 -31.06
CA HIS A 360 19.48 1.76 -31.23
C HIS A 360 18.60 1.69 -32.47
N ALA A 361 18.82 0.70 -33.34
CA ALA A 361 18.05 0.49 -34.54
C ALA A 361 16.58 0.20 -34.23
N GLY A 362 15.64 0.88 -34.89
CA GLY A 362 14.21 0.72 -34.70
C GLY A 362 13.64 1.49 -33.49
N ALA A 363 14.45 2.25 -32.74
CA ALA A 363 13.96 3.07 -31.65
C ALA A 363 13.05 4.22 -32.10
N ASN A 364 11.96 4.44 -31.38
CA ASN A 364 11.15 5.65 -31.55
C ASN A 364 11.92 6.85 -30.99
N LYS A 365 12.50 7.68 -31.86
CA LYS A 365 13.36 8.81 -31.47
C LYS A 365 12.61 9.94 -30.75
N ASN A 366 11.30 10.03 -30.95
CA ASN A 366 10.45 11.04 -30.30
C ASN A 366 9.94 10.61 -28.91
N LEU A 367 10.10 9.33 -28.56
CA LEU A 367 9.56 8.73 -27.35
C LEU A 367 9.92 9.52 -26.07
N LEU A 368 11.19 9.88 -25.93
CA LEU A 368 11.68 10.53 -24.71
C LEU A 368 11.20 11.98 -24.58
N THR A 369 11.13 12.70 -25.71
CA THR A 369 10.56 14.06 -25.73
C THR A 369 9.08 14.05 -25.37
N GLU A 370 8.35 13.09 -25.90
CA GLU A 370 6.93 12.92 -25.58
C GLU A 370 6.72 12.51 -24.11
N LEU A 371 7.54 11.59 -23.61
CA LEU A 371 7.52 11.16 -22.21
C LEU A 371 7.78 12.34 -21.27
N ASP A 372 8.82 13.13 -21.51
CA ASP A 372 9.15 14.30 -20.70
C ASP A 372 7.98 15.31 -20.66
N ALA A 373 7.32 15.54 -21.81
CA ALA A 373 6.18 16.44 -21.90
C ALA A 373 4.95 15.93 -21.11
N VAL A 374 4.66 14.63 -21.17
CA VAL A 374 3.54 14.03 -20.42
C VAL A 374 3.83 14.06 -18.92
N ILE A 375 5.05 13.72 -18.49
CA ILE A 375 5.46 13.75 -17.08
C ILE A 375 5.42 15.19 -16.53
N ALA A 376 5.80 16.20 -17.30
CA ALA A 376 5.69 17.59 -16.87
C ALA A 376 4.22 17.99 -16.59
N ARG A 377 3.28 17.57 -17.45
CA ARG A 377 1.84 17.80 -17.23
C ARG A 377 1.31 17.03 -16.03
N ASP A 378 1.77 15.79 -15.84
CA ASP A 378 1.41 14.98 -14.67
C ASP A 378 1.84 15.66 -13.37
N MET A 379 3.08 16.14 -13.27
CA MET A 379 3.58 16.87 -12.09
C MET A 379 2.79 18.17 -11.83
N ALA A 380 2.36 18.87 -12.90
CA ALA A 380 1.52 20.07 -12.74
C ALA A 380 0.14 19.71 -12.18
N LEU A 381 -0.49 18.64 -12.66
CA LEU A 381 -1.78 18.16 -12.15
C LEU A 381 -1.65 17.65 -10.70
N GLN A 382 -0.59 16.94 -10.34
CA GLN A 382 -0.34 16.48 -8.97
C GLN A 382 -0.29 17.66 -7.97
N ARG A 383 0.23 18.81 -8.37
CA ARG A 383 0.18 20.03 -7.52
C ARG A 383 -1.26 20.51 -7.31
N GLN A 384 -2.08 20.51 -8.34
CA GLN A 384 -3.51 20.89 -8.24
C GLN A 384 -4.29 19.89 -7.37
N GLU A 385 -4.03 18.59 -7.53
CA GLU A 385 -4.62 17.53 -6.69
C GLU A 385 -4.19 17.68 -5.23
N SER A 386 -2.95 18.05 -4.97
CA SER A 386 -2.48 18.34 -3.60
C SER A 386 -3.23 19.53 -2.99
N ALA A 387 -3.41 20.61 -3.74
CA ALA A 387 -4.19 21.76 -3.32
C ALA A 387 -5.67 21.39 -3.05
N TRP A 388 -6.28 20.60 -3.93
CA TRP A 388 -7.62 20.06 -3.73
C TRP A 388 -7.75 19.22 -2.47
N ASN A 389 -6.76 18.38 -2.18
CA ASN A 389 -6.75 17.55 -0.98
C ASN A 389 -6.70 18.37 0.30
N GLU A 390 -5.96 19.47 0.33
CA GLU A 390 -5.99 20.42 1.45
C GLU A 390 -7.36 21.12 1.55
N ALA A 391 -7.91 21.60 0.44
CA ALA A 391 -9.23 22.27 0.40
C ALA A 391 -10.39 21.37 0.86
N THR A 392 -10.21 20.05 0.79
CA THR A 392 -11.26 19.05 1.10
C THR A 392 -10.89 18.10 2.23
N HIS A 393 -9.98 18.51 3.13
CA HIS A 393 -9.37 17.67 4.17
C HIS A 393 -10.27 17.48 5.42
N SER A 394 -11.55 17.14 5.24
CA SER A 394 -12.45 16.75 6.33
C SER A 394 -12.98 15.34 6.09
N ASP A 395 -13.10 14.55 7.14
CA ASP A 395 -13.59 13.17 7.05
C ASP A 395 -15.11 13.15 6.77
N LEU A 396 -15.88 14.14 7.29
CA LEU A 396 -17.29 14.30 6.93
C LEU A 396 -17.45 14.70 5.48
N LEU A 397 -16.64 15.64 4.98
CA LEU A 397 -16.69 16.05 3.58
C LEU A 397 -16.30 14.91 2.64
N LYS A 398 -15.27 14.13 2.98
CA LYS A 398 -14.88 12.93 2.21
C LYS A 398 -16.02 11.91 2.18
N SER A 399 -16.72 11.72 3.31
CA SER A 399 -17.90 10.84 3.38
C SER A 399 -19.04 11.34 2.50
N ALA A 400 -19.37 12.62 2.58
CA ALA A 400 -20.41 13.26 1.77
C ALA A 400 -20.11 13.16 0.26
N ARG A 401 -18.87 13.46 -0.15
CA ARG A 401 -18.42 13.34 -1.55
C ARG A 401 -18.52 11.90 -2.05
N THR A 402 -18.11 10.92 -1.23
CA THR A 402 -18.22 9.50 -1.58
C THR A 402 -19.68 9.09 -1.78
N LEU A 403 -20.57 9.50 -0.89
CA LEU A 403 -21.99 9.18 -0.94
C LEU A 403 -22.66 9.83 -2.15
N TYR A 404 -22.39 11.11 -2.40
CA TYR A 404 -22.96 11.81 -3.56
C TYR A 404 -22.45 11.21 -4.89
N ARG A 405 -21.15 10.91 -4.99
CA ARG A 405 -20.61 10.23 -6.16
C ARG A 405 -21.26 8.85 -6.35
N LEU A 406 -21.43 8.06 -5.30
CA LEU A 406 -22.13 6.78 -5.37
C LEU A 406 -23.56 6.93 -5.90
N ALA A 407 -24.30 7.95 -5.43
CA ALA A 407 -25.65 8.22 -5.92
C ALA A 407 -25.69 8.54 -7.42
N LEU A 408 -24.70 9.31 -7.92
CA LEU A 408 -24.58 9.63 -9.35
C LEU A 408 -24.18 8.40 -10.16
N GLU A 409 -23.21 7.62 -9.69
CA GLU A 409 -22.75 6.42 -10.40
C GLU A 409 -23.85 5.35 -10.48
N ARG A 410 -24.70 5.24 -9.46
CA ARG A 410 -25.83 4.30 -9.47
C ARG A 410 -26.92 4.62 -10.48
N GLN A 411 -26.91 5.81 -11.10
CA GLN A 411 -27.76 6.12 -12.24
C GLN A 411 -27.28 5.45 -13.54
N LYS A 412 -26.05 4.94 -13.56
CA LYS A 412 -25.44 4.24 -14.70
C LYS A 412 -25.57 2.72 -14.51
N PRO A 413 -25.65 1.95 -15.62
CA PRO A 413 -25.41 0.50 -15.58
C PRO A 413 -24.10 0.17 -14.88
N ASP A 414 -24.03 -0.93 -14.14
CA ASP A 414 -22.89 -1.27 -13.28
C ASP A 414 -21.55 -1.28 -14.03
N ALA A 415 -21.52 -1.84 -15.24
CA ALA A 415 -20.32 -1.88 -16.09
C ALA A 415 -19.80 -0.49 -16.52
N GLN A 416 -20.66 0.54 -16.49
CA GLN A 416 -20.30 1.91 -16.87
C GLN A 416 -19.94 2.78 -15.67
N ARG A 417 -20.19 2.29 -14.42
CA ARG A 417 -19.83 3.02 -13.21
C ARG A 417 -18.32 3.15 -13.10
N GLU A 418 -17.89 4.25 -12.47
CA GLU A 418 -16.47 4.45 -12.16
C GLU A 418 -15.95 3.36 -11.22
N GLY A 419 -14.66 3.03 -11.35
CA GLY A 419 -14.01 2.05 -10.47
C GLY A 419 -14.14 2.44 -9.00
N GLY A 420 -14.49 1.47 -8.15
CA GLY A 420 -14.77 1.71 -6.73
C GLY A 420 -16.23 2.07 -6.40
N TYR A 421 -17.12 2.20 -7.42
CA TYR A 421 -18.57 2.46 -7.25
C TYR A 421 -19.46 1.39 -7.88
N GLN A 422 -18.88 0.30 -8.34
CA GLN A 422 -19.61 -0.84 -8.86
C GLN A 422 -20.29 -1.63 -7.72
N GLU A 423 -21.25 -2.48 -8.04
CA GLU A 423 -21.96 -3.29 -7.04
C GLU A 423 -21.01 -4.13 -6.17
N ARG A 424 -19.95 -4.66 -6.79
CA ARG A 424 -18.87 -5.38 -6.09
C ARG A 424 -18.14 -4.55 -5.02
N ASP A 425 -18.21 -3.22 -5.07
CA ASP A 425 -17.48 -2.30 -4.20
C ASP A 425 -18.34 -1.76 -3.05
N LEU A 426 -19.65 -1.96 -3.07
CA LEU A 426 -20.58 -1.41 -2.08
C LEU A 426 -20.27 -1.85 -0.65
N SER A 427 -19.86 -3.10 -0.46
CA SER A 427 -19.48 -3.61 0.85
C SER A 427 -18.26 -2.87 1.41
N PHE A 428 -17.29 -2.52 0.58
CA PHE A 428 -16.10 -1.76 0.96
C PHE A 428 -16.43 -0.28 1.26
N ILE A 429 -17.32 0.33 0.46
CA ILE A 429 -17.83 1.69 0.75
C ILE A 429 -18.53 1.71 2.11
N LYS A 430 -19.46 0.78 2.35
CA LYS A 430 -20.16 0.65 3.62
C LYS A 430 -19.21 0.45 4.79
N ALA A 431 -18.25 -0.48 4.65
CA ALA A 431 -17.25 -0.75 5.68
C ALA A 431 -16.38 0.48 5.98
N ARG A 432 -15.99 1.28 4.97
CA ARG A 432 -15.24 2.53 5.14
C ARG A 432 -16.05 3.58 5.89
N LEU A 433 -17.31 3.77 5.52
CA LEU A 433 -18.20 4.72 6.20
C LEU A 433 -18.50 4.30 7.64
N THR A 434 -18.63 3.00 7.92
CA THR A 434 -18.81 2.47 9.28
C THR A 434 -17.57 2.69 10.12
N ARG A 435 -16.37 2.46 9.57
CA ARG A 435 -15.10 2.59 10.31
C ARG A 435 -14.88 4.00 10.87
N LEU A 436 -15.45 5.02 10.25
CA LEU A 436 -15.35 6.39 10.76
C LEU A 436 -15.82 6.50 12.23
N GLU A 437 -16.76 5.67 12.67
CA GLU A 437 -17.21 5.61 14.08
C GLU A 437 -16.05 5.36 15.06
N GLN A 438 -15.05 4.59 14.65
CA GLN A 438 -13.93 4.17 15.49
C GLN A 438 -12.76 5.17 15.50
N SER A 439 -12.75 6.17 14.60
CA SER A 439 -11.62 7.07 14.38
C SER A 439 -12.03 8.53 14.18
N PHE A 440 -13.23 8.91 14.63
CA PHE A 440 -13.77 10.24 14.40
C PHE A 440 -14.25 10.91 15.68
N VAL A 441 -13.79 12.15 15.86
CA VAL A 441 -14.30 13.10 16.86
C VAL A 441 -14.53 14.43 16.13
N PRO A 442 -15.76 15.00 16.17
CA PRO A 442 -16.10 16.20 15.40
C PRO A 442 -15.14 17.37 15.60
N SER A 443 -14.77 17.67 16.85
CA SER A 443 -13.86 18.78 17.16
C SER A 443 -12.44 18.57 16.64
N VAL A 444 -11.97 17.33 16.55
CA VAL A 444 -10.63 17.00 15.99
C VAL A 444 -10.64 17.13 14.48
N ASP A 445 -11.68 16.61 13.80
CA ASP A 445 -11.81 16.76 12.35
C ASP A 445 -12.00 18.24 11.96
N GLU A 446 -12.77 19.02 12.75
CA GLU A 446 -12.90 20.47 12.58
C GLU A 446 -11.53 21.18 12.67
N ALA A 447 -10.73 20.89 13.69
CA ALA A 447 -9.42 21.48 13.87
C ALA A 447 -8.45 21.11 12.73
N ARG A 448 -8.47 19.88 12.28
CA ARG A 448 -7.69 19.41 11.12
C ARG A 448 -8.13 20.10 9.83
N TYR A 449 -9.43 20.21 9.60
CA TYR A 449 -9.98 20.87 8.42
C TYR A 449 -9.64 22.38 8.40
N LYS A 450 -9.78 23.06 9.54
CA LYS A 450 -9.36 24.47 9.71
C LYS A 450 -7.87 24.64 9.36
N ALA A 451 -6.99 23.80 9.89
CA ALA A 451 -5.56 23.85 9.61
C ALA A 451 -5.27 23.57 8.13
N ALA A 452 -6.00 22.67 7.49
CA ALA A 452 -5.87 22.36 6.07
C ALA A 452 -6.30 23.54 5.18
N LEU A 453 -7.42 24.21 5.49
CA LEU A 453 -7.84 25.42 4.79
C LEU A 453 -6.82 26.55 4.93
N ALA A 454 -6.18 26.69 6.10
CA ALA A 454 -5.09 27.65 6.29
C ALA A 454 -3.84 27.30 5.47
N ARG A 455 -3.50 26.02 5.29
CA ARG A 455 -2.43 25.58 4.37
C ARG A 455 -2.81 25.83 2.92
N TYR A 456 -4.04 25.48 2.52
CA TYR A 456 -4.58 25.74 1.19
C TYR A 456 -4.47 27.22 0.81
N ALA A 457 -4.84 28.12 1.71
CA ALA A 457 -4.78 29.56 1.47
C ALA A 457 -3.37 30.10 1.18
N ARG A 458 -2.32 29.35 1.56
CA ARG A 458 -0.90 29.69 1.29
C ARG A 458 -0.38 29.13 -0.04
N ILE A 459 -1.12 28.23 -0.68
CA ILE A 459 -0.75 27.69 -1.98
C ILE A 459 -0.88 28.79 -3.03
N ASP A 460 0.06 28.85 -3.96
CA ASP A 460 0.00 29.79 -5.08
C ASP A 460 -1.34 29.68 -5.83
N GLY A 461 -1.99 30.81 -6.09
CA GLY A 461 -3.26 30.87 -6.81
C GLY A 461 -3.22 30.23 -8.20
N ALA A 462 -2.06 30.27 -8.87
CA ALA A 462 -1.86 29.61 -10.16
C ALA A 462 -1.94 28.07 -10.09
N VAL A 463 -1.73 27.48 -8.91
CA VAL A 463 -1.83 26.03 -8.67
C VAL A 463 -3.25 25.63 -8.25
N ARG A 464 -4.02 26.54 -7.65
CA ARG A 464 -5.38 26.26 -7.21
C ARG A 464 -6.34 26.12 -8.40
N LEU A 465 -7.37 25.30 -8.25
CA LEU A 465 -8.44 25.24 -9.25
C LEU A 465 -9.19 26.57 -9.32
N GLN A 466 -9.38 27.05 -10.53
CA GLN A 466 -10.15 28.28 -10.75
C GLN A 466 -11.57 28.16 -10.18
N GLY A 467 -11.97 29.18 -9.42
CA GLY A 467 -13.31 29.26 -8.79
C GLY A 467 -13.48 28.41 -7.54
N LEU A 468 -12.51 27.56 -7.15
CA LEU A 468 -12.64 26.72 -5.98
C LEU A 468 -12.77 27.54 -4.69
N ASP A 469 -12.02 28.63 -4.55
CA ASP A 469 -12.01 29.48 -3.35
C ASP A 469 -13.42 29.98 -2.97
N ALA A 470 -14.25 30.31 -3.96
CA ALA A 470 -15.61 30.77 -3.76
C ALA A 470 -16.59 29.69 -3.26
N LEU A 471 -16.21 28.41 -3.41
CA LEU A 471 -17.03 27.27 -3.01
C LEU A 471 -16.73 26.80 -1.59
N LEU A 472 -15.53 27.15 -1.06
CA LEU A 472 -15.08 26.67 0.25
C LEU A 472 -15.76 27.41 1.41
N PRO A 473 -15.94 26.73 2.56
CA PRO A 473 -16.45 27.38 3.75
C PRO A 473 -15.42 28.35 4.33
N THR A 474 -15.91 29.42 4.95
CA THR A 474 -15.05 30.27 5.80
C THR A 474 -14.72 29.54 7.10
N GLU A 475 -13.61 29.88 7.72
CA GLU A 475 -13.21 29.32 9.02
C GLU A 475 -14.31 29.52 10.08
N ALA A 476 -14.98 30.68 10.09
CA ALA A 476 -16.07 31.00 11.01
C ALA A 476 -17.32 30.11 10.84
N ALA A 477 -17.52 29.51 9.67
CA ALA A 477 -18.66 28.64 9.40
C ALA A 477 -18.45 27.21 9.95
N LEU A 478 -17.20 26.75 10.13
CA LEU A 478 -16.88 25.36 10.47
C LEU A 478 -17.59 24.88 11.75
N PRO A 479 -17.56 25.60 12.90
CA PRO A 479 -18.20 25.11 14.11
C PRO A 479 -19.71 24.86 13.95
N ALA A 480 -20.40 25.69 13.18
CA ALA A 480 -21.82 25.50 12.90
C ALA A 480 -22.05 24.29 11.99
N MET A 481 -21.20 24.09 10.96
CA MET A 481 -21.30 22.94 10.05
C MET A 481 -21.13 21.63 10.80
N TYR A 482 -20.13 21.51 11.68
CA TYR A 482 -19.90 20.28 12.45
C TYR A 482 -21.00 19.99 13.47
N ARG A 483 -21.60 21.02 14.09
CA ARG A 483 -22.72 20.84 15.03
C ARG A 483 -24.02 20.41 14.35
N SER A 484 -24.27 20.84 13.13
CA SER A 484 -25.55 20.59 12.44
C SER A 484 -25.53 19.40 11.49
N SER A 485 -24.33 18.86 11.16
CA SER A 485 -24.24 17.73 10.24
C SER A 485 -24.70 16.42 10.89
N GLU A 486 -25.62 15.75 10.22
CA GLU A 486 -26.05 14.40 10.61
C GLU A 486 -25.05 13.30 10.22
N LEU A 487 -24.07 13.61 9.36
CA LEU A 487 -23.07 12.63 8.92
C LEU A 487 -22.12 12.20 10.04
N ALA A 488 -22.06 12.92 11.16
CA ALA A 488 -21.34 12.50 12.35
C ALA A 488 -21.90 11.19 12.95
N ASP A 489 -23.22 10.98 12.86
CA ASP A 489 -23.90 9.77 13.27
C ASP A 489 -23.75 8.67 12.22
N THR A 490 -23.32 7.46 12.65
CA THR A 490 -23.04 6.35 11.73
C THR A 490 -24.31 5.84 11.04
N ALA A 491 -25.42 5.70 11.77
CA ALA A 491 -26.67 5.18 11.18
C ALA A 491 -27.23 6.16 10.15
N LYS A 492 -27.24 7.46 10.46
CA LYS A 492 -27.66 8.51 9.55
C LYS A 492 -26.76 8.59 8.33
N ARG A 493 -25.44 8.54 8.53
CA ARG A 493 -24.45 8.51 7.43
C ARG A 493 -24.67 7.33 6.49
N LEU A 494 -24.90 6.13 7.01
CA LEU A 494 -25.16 4.93 6.21
C LEU A 494 -26.51 4.97 5.49
N ALA A 495 -27.52 5.67 6.02
CA ALA A 495 -28.82 5.85 5.38
C ALA A 495 -28.72 6.59 4.04
N TRP A 496 -27.66 7.36 3.81
CA TRP A 496 -27.41 8.05 2.54
C TRP A 496 -26.96 7.12 1.40
N ILE A 497 -26.51 5.90 1.68
CA ILE A 497 -26.07 4.94 0.64
C ILE A 497 -27.15 4.65 -0.39
N GLY A 498 -28.44 4.64 0.02
CA GLY A 498 -29.58 4.33 -0.86
C GLY A 498 -30.27 5.54 -1.48
N LYS A 499 -29.83 6.76 -1.17
CA LYS A 499 -30.48 7.97 -1.66
C LYS A 499 -30.12 8.28 -3.11
N ASP A 500 -31.06 8.87 -3.84
CA ASP A 500 -30.85 9.37 -5.20
C ASP A 500 -30.13 10.74 -5.21
N PRO A 501 -29.59 11.19 -6.35
CA PRO A 501 -28.89 12.47 -6.43
C PRO A 501 -29.76 13.69 -6.09
N GLN A 502 -31.09 13.62 -6.28
CA GLN A 502 -32.00 14.72 -5.96
C GLN A 502 -32.09 14.94 -4.46
N ALA A 503 -32.12 13.85 -3.67
CA ALA A 503 -32.11 13.95 -2.21
C ALA A 503 -30.83 14.68 -1.71
N PHE A 504 -29.68 14.45 -2.31
CA PHE A 504 -28.45 15.17 -1.97
C PHE A 504 -28.54 16.67 -2.30
N ARG A 505 -29.10 17.02 -3.47
CA ARG A 505 -29.27 18.42 -3.88
C ARG A 505 -30.27 19.17 -3.01
N ALA A 506 -31.27 18.48 -2.45
CA ALA A 506 -32.27 19.03 -1.56
C ALA A 506 -31.85 19.02 -0.08
N SER A 507 -30.67 18.47 0.24
CA SER A 507 -30.23 18.34 1.62
C SER A 507 -29.79 19.66 2.24
N ASN A 508 -30.20 19.89 3.49
CA ASN A 508 -29.75 21.00 4.33
C ASN A 508 -28.48 20.64 5.17
N ASP A 509 -27.98 19.39 5.10
CA ASP A 509 -26.74 19.04 5.75
C ASP A 509 -25.57 19.81 5.10
N PRO A 510 -24.79 20.58 5.88
CA PRO A 510 -23.77 21.47 5.32
C PRO A 510 -22.67 20.76 4.58
N PHE A 511 -22.26 19.54 4.98
CA PHE A 511 -21.23 18.78 4.28
C PHE A 511 -21.77 18.13 3.00
N ILE A 512 -23.03 17.71 3.00
CA ILE A 512 -23.70 17.21 1.78
C ILE A 512 -23.84 18.35 0.78
N ALA A 513 -24.37 19.51 1.21
CA ALA A 513 -24.49 20.70 0.36
C ALA A 513 -23.12 21.15 -0.19
N LEU A 514 -22.07 21.11 0.63
CA LEU A 514 -20.71 21.40 0.19
C LEU A 514 -20.20 20.36 -0.83
N ALA A 515 -20.44 19.07 -0.60
CA ALA A 515 -20.05 18.01 -1.53
C ALA A 515 -20.73 18.15 -2.90
N VAL A 516 -22.01 18.54 -2.92
CA VAL A 516 -22.76 18.83 -4.16
C VAL A 516 -22.13 20.01 -4.91
N ARG A 517 -21.82 21.12 -4.21
CA ARG A 517 -21.19 22.31 -4.84
C ARG A 517 -19.79 22.04 -5.38
N LEU A 518 -19.02 21.20 -4.70
CA LEU A 518 -17.65 20.85 -5.10
C LEU A 518 -17.57 19.81 -6.21
N HIS A 519 -18.68 19.18 -6.58
CA HIS A 519 -18.67 18.04 -7.49
C HIS A 519 -18.03 18.38 -8.83
N ASP A 520 -18.48 19.45 -9.49
CA ASP A 520 -17.99 19.81 -10.82
C ASP A 520 -16.51 20.20 -10.82
N ALA A 521 -16.04 20.89 -9.77
CA ALA A 521 -14.62 21.18 -9.59
C ALA A 521 -13.79 19.88 -9.42
N GLY A 522 -14.31 18.90 -8.70
CA GLY A 522 -13.70 17.57 -8.59
C GLY A 522 -13.64 16.84 -9.93
N MET A 523 -14.69 16.98 -10.76
CA MET A 523 -14.72 16.37 -12.10
C MET A 523 -13.70 17.01 -13.08
N VAL A 524 -13.39 18.29 -12.93
CA VAL A 524 -12.30 18.92 -13.71
C VAL A 524 -10.97 18.23 -13.46
N LEU A 525 -10.63 17.95 -12.18
CA LEU A 525 -9.41 17.20 -11.84
C LEU A 525 -9.46 15.76 -12.34
N GLU A 526 -10.59 15.07 -12.16
CA GLU A 526 -10.76 13.69 -12.61
C GLU A 526 -10.60 13.56 -14.12
N ASN A 527 -11.21 14.45 -14.90
CA ASN A 527 -11.07 14.48 -16.35
C ASN A 527 -9.62 14.80 -16.78
N GLY A 528 -8.95 15.73 -16.09
CA GLY A 528 -7.54 16.02 -16.30
C GLY A 528 -6.65 14.81 -16.01
N ARG A 529 -6.95 14.08 -14.94
CA ARG A 529 -6.26 12.83 -14.57
C ARG A 529 -6.45 11.75 -15.61
N ASN A 530 -7.69 11.52 -16.07
CA ASN A 530 -8.00 10.52 -17.10
C ASN A 530 -7.27 10.82 -18.43
N GLU A 531 -7.18 12.12 -18.80
CA GLU A 531 -6.42 12.53 -19.99
C GLU A 531 -4.92 12.24 -19.85
N ILE A 532 -4.35 12.55 -18.69
CA ILE A 532 -2.92 12.30 -18.42
C ILE A 532 -2.66 10.82 -18.30
N ASP A 533 -3.48 10.08 -17.58
CA ASP A 533 -3.29 8.63 -17.39
C ASP A 533 -3.34 7.88 -18.72
N GLY A 534 -4.25 8.22 -19.63
CA GLY A 534 -4.28 7.60 -20.95
C GLY A 534 -3.09 7.96 -21.82
N ASN A 535 -2.55 9.19 -21.70
CA ASN A 535 -1.28 9.54 -22.35
C ASN A 535 -0.10 8.77 -21.76
N LEU A 536 -0.05 8.59 -20.42
CA LEU A 536 0.95 7.76 -19.76
C LEU A 536 0.82 6.29 -20.17
N GLU A 537 -0.40 5.75 -20.25
CA GLU A 537 -0.70 4.39 -20.75
C GLU A 537 -0.24 4.15 -22.18
N ARG A 538 -0.06 5.20 -22.98
CA ARG A 538 0.48 5.11 -24.33
C ARG A 538 2.00 5.17 -24.38
N VAL A 539 2.61 6.07 -23.60
CA VAL A 539 4.05 6.40 -23.72
C VAL A 539 4.91 5.54 -22.78
N ILE A 540 4.48 5.35 -21.55
CA ILE A 540 5.28 4.63 -20.54
C ILE A 540 5.55 3.16 -20.89
N PRO A 541 4.61 2.37 -21.45
CA PRO A 541 4.92 1.01 -21.88
C PRO A 541 6.04 0.95 -22.93
N GLN A 542 6.08 1.90 -23.87
CA GLN A 542 7.16 1.99 -24.86
C GLN A 542 8.50 2.33 -24.18
N TYR A 543 8.49 3.26 -23.24
CA TYR A 543 9.67 3.58 -22.42
C TYR A 543 10.16 2.35 -21.65
N MET A 544 9.27 1.61 -20.97
CA MET A 544 9.63 0.41 -20.22
C MET A 544 10.18 -0.71 -21.13
N ALA A 545 9.60 -0.91 -22.31
CA ALA A 545 10.14 -1.86 -23.28
C ALA A 545 11.58 -1.48 -23.70
N ALA A 546 11.83 -0.19 -23.94
CA ALA A 546 13.18 0.29 -24.24
C ALA A 546 14.15 0.14 -23.06
N VAL A 547 13.72 0.42 -21.83
CA VAL A 547 14.51 0.21 -20.60
C VAL A 547 14.87 -1.27 -20.43
N ILE A 548 13.90 -2.17 -20.64
CA ILE A 548 14.13 -3.62 -20.57
C ILE A 548 15.15 -4.04 -21.62
N ALA A 549 15.01 -3.60 -22.87
CA ALA A 549 15.97 -3.90 -23.95
C ALA A 549 17.39 -3.38 -23.62
N PHE A 550 17.50 -2.16 -23.12
CA PHE A 550 18.77 -1.57 -22.68
C PHE A 550 19.43 -2.38 -21.55
N LYS A 551 18.69 -2.71 -20.50
CA LYS A 551 19.21 -3.51 -19.38
C LYS A 551 19.58 -4.92 -19.82
N THR A 552 18.77 -5.55 -20.67
CA THR A 552 19.05 -6.88 -21.23
C THR A 552 20.35 -6.86 -22.07
N SER A 553 20.60 -5.80 -22.84
CA SER A 553 21.86 -5.66 -23.58
C SER A 553 23.10 -5.59 -22.67
N GLN A 554 22.91 -5.24 -21.40
CA GLN A 554 23.94 -5.22 -20.37
C GLN A 554 23.98 -6.52 -19.53
N GLY A 555 23.18 -7.54 -19.87
CA GLY A 555 23.05 -8.78 -19.09
C GLY A 555 22.34 -8.60 -17.76
N LYS A 556 21.59 -7.49 -17.56
CA LYS A 556 20.89 -7.19 -16.32
C LYS A 556 19.40 -7.52 -16.47
N PRO A 557 18.84 -8.44 -15.67
CA PRO A 557 17.42 -8.73 -15.69
C PRO A 557 16.61 -7.55 -15.11
N VAL A 558 15.35 -7.45 -15.53
CA VAL A 558 14.43 -6.38 -15.09
C VAL A 558 13.19 -7.01 -14.46
N TYR A 559 12.82 -6.55 -13.29
CA TYR A 559 11.58 -6.91 -12.61
C TYR A 559 10.65 -5.68 -12.52
N PRO A 560 9.32 -5.89 -12.54
CA PRO A 560 8.39 -4.77 -12.45
C PRO A 560 8.33 -4.19 -11.03
N ASP A 561 7.97 -2.90 -10.94
CA ASP A 561 7.65 -2.28 -9.66
C ASP A 561 6.59 -3.09 -8.89
N ALA A 562 6.68 -3.10 -7.56
CA ALA A 562 5.66 -3.69 -6.72
C ALA A 562 4.32 -2.97 -6.88
N ASN A 563 3.24 -3.73 -6.88
CA ASN A 563 1.86 -3.25 -7.09
C ASN A 563 0.85 -4.04 -6.26
N SER A 564 1.24 -4.47 -5.05
CA SER A 564 0.44 -5.28 -4.13
C SER A 564 0.11 -6.68 -4.65
N THR A 565 0.87 -7.20 -5.61
CA THR A 565 0.77 -8.57 -6.09
C THR A 565 1.89 -9.44 -5.52
N LEU A 566 1.71 -10.77 -5.59
CA LEU A 566 2.69 -11.73 -5.06
C LEU A 566 4.04 -11.57 -5.74
N ARG A 567 5.08 -11.44 -4.92
CA ARG A 567 6.49 -11.31 -5.33
C ARG A 567 7.37 -12.24 -4.53
N VAL A 568 8.52 -12.54 -5.10
CA VAL A 568 9.59 -13.29 -4.43
C VAL A 568 10.88 -12.49 -4.48
N THR A 569 11.51 -12.37 -3.33
CA THR A 569 12.85 -11.82 -3.18
C THR A 569 13.73 -12.93 -2.60
N TYR A 570 15.02 -12.93 -2.92
CA TYR A 570 15.97 -13.90 -2.40
C TYR A 570 17.27 -13.22 -1.99
N GLY A 571 18.07 -13.89 -1.19
CA GLY A 571 19.36 -13.39 -0.74
C GLY A 571 19.99 -14.32 0.30
N THR A 572 21.01 -13.82 0.97
CA THR A 572 21.67 -14.50 2.09
C THR A 572 21.62 -13.65 3.35
N VAL A 573 21.51 -14.31 4.50
CA VAL A 573 21.56 -13.63 5.79
C VAL A 573 22.96 -13.05 6.00
N SER A 574 23.06 -11.73 6.18
CA SER A 574 24.34 -11.04 6.37
C SER A 574 24.24 -9.79 7.24
N PRO A 575 25.32 -9.44 7.97
CA PRO A 575 25.42 -8.14 8.63
C PRO A 575 25.55 -7.02 7.60
N TYR A 576 25.33 -5.77 8.01
CA TYR A 576 25.54 -4.61 7.15
C TYR A 576 26.00 -3.37 7.95
N SER A 577 26.62 -2.44 7.25
CA SER A 577 27.01 -1.15 7.81
C SER A 577 26.09 -0.04 7.25
N PRO A 578 25.18 0.51 8.04
CA PRO A 578 24.28 1.58 7.60
C PRO A 578 24.99 2.94 7.48
N ARG A 579 26.13 3.09 8.15
CA ARG A 579 26.98 4.30 8.12
C ARG A 579 28.39 3.94 8.59
N ASP A 580 29.33 4.83 8.35
CA ASP A 580 30.71 4.66 8.79
C ASP A 580 30.80 4.43 10.31
N GLY A 581 31.66 3.47 10.68
CA GLY A 581 31.90 3.09 12.07
C GLY A 581 30.76 2.30 12.76
N LEU A 582 29.67 1.97 12.08
CA LEU A 582 28.56 1.19 12.64
C LEU A 582 28.35 -0.12 11.87
N LEU A 583 28.43 -1.24 12.57
CA LEU A 583 28.08 -2.57 12.07
C LEU A 583 26.82 -3.05 12.78
N LYS A 584 25.79 -3.42 12.02
CA LYS A 584 24.59 -4.10 12.53
C LYS A 584 24.66 -5.59 12.23
N GLY A 585 24.55 -6.42 13.26
CA GLY A 585 24.47 -7.87 13.14
C GLY A 585 23.16 -8.31 12.48
N PRO A 586 23.09 -9.53 11.93
CA PRO A 586 21.90 -10.01 11.23
C PRO A 586 20.79 -10.51 12.16
N PHE A 587 21.05 -10.62 13.46
CA PHE A 587 20.12 -11.16 14.45
C PHE A 587 19.98 -10.24 15.65
N THR A 588 18.81 -10.28 16.28
CA THR A 588 18.50 -9.71 17.58
C THR A 588 17.98 -10.80 18.50
N THR A 589 18.06 -10.59 19.80
CA THR A 589 17.57 -11.50 20.83
C THR A 589 16.57 -10.80 21.75
N VAL A 590 15.91 -11.55 22.61
CA VAL A 590 15.01 -11.01 23.64
C VAL A 590 15.77 -10.11 24.61
N GLU A 591 17.07 -10.37 24.87
CA GLU A 591 17.91 -9.49 25.69
C GLU A 591 17.95 -8.05 25.18
N GLY A 592 17.95 -7.85 23.85
CA GLY A 592 17.91 -6.51 23.27
C GLY A 592 16.61 -5.75 23.56
N ILE A 593 15.51 -6.42 23.89
CA ILE A 593 14.30 -5.80 24.43
C ILE A 593 14.59 -5.27 25.84
N LEU A 594 15.17 -6.12 26.71
CA LEU A 594 15.49 -5.75 28.09
C LEU A 594 16.55 -4.63 28.17
N GLU A 595 17.54 -4.65 27.26
CA GLU A 595 18.54 -3.57 27.18
C GLU A 595 17.96 -2.21 26.79
N LYS A 596 16.89 -2.22 25.97
CA LYS A 596 16.21 -1.01 25.50
C LYS A 596 15.05 -0.59 26.40
N GLU A 597 14.63 -1.44 27.32
CA GLU A 597 13.52 -1.15 28.20
C GLU A 597 13.76 0.13 29.00
N THR A 598 12.72 0.93 29.09
CA THR A 598 12.62 2.12 29.93
C THR A 598 11.22 2.18 30.53
N ASP A 599 11.00 3.02 31.50
CA ASP A 599 9.66 3.30 32.07
C ASP A 599 8.81 4.23 31.15
N LYS A 600 9.23 4.42 29.90
CA LYS A 600 8.57 5.33 28.95
C LYS A 600 8.21 4.62 27.66
N ASP A 601 6.97 4.84 27.19
CA ASP A 601 6.54 4.41 25.87
C ASP A 601 7.48 5.01 24.79
N PRO A 602 7.87 4.25 23.76
CA PRO A 602 7.44 2.90 23.38
C PRO A 602 8.38 1.76 23.83
N PHE A 603 9.21 1.98 24.83
CA PHE A 603 10.19 1.00 25.32
C PHE A 603 9.78 0.42 26.70
N ILE A 604 8.50 0.18 26.92
CA ILE A 604 7.96 -0.51 28.11
C ILE A 604 7.65 -1.96 27.73
N VAL A 605 8.03 -2.92 28.61
CA VAL A 605 7.68 -4.35 28.46
C VAL A 605 6.54 -4.74 29.42
#